data_0d7af802a324ac847577eee717ac7ff3
#
_entry.id   0d7af802a324ac847577eee717ac7ff3
#
_cell.length_a   1.000
_cell.length_b   1.000
_cell.length_c   1.000
_cell.angle_alpha   90.00
_cell.angle_beta   90.00
_cell.angle_gamma   90.00
#
_symmetry.space_group_name_H-M   'P 1'
#
loop_
_entity.id
_entity.type
_entity.pdbx_description
1 polymer ?
#
loop_
_entity_poly.entity_id
_entity_poly.type
_entity_poly.pdbx_seq_one_letter_code
_entity_poly.pdbx_strand_id
1 'polypeptide(L)'
;MEHLTEYLLNQILNGNAILFLGAGASLESQSEDGKYKGMTGNQLKDLICDEFLSGKSKNKSLSYVGAVTKDLASTGPVHELINKHTSELLPTVGHSIIPKIRWKAIATTNYDELVEKAYKNNSKPIQILKRIVGDNDDIQSILSDVNAVPLLKLHGCISRLNDHQLPLILSSHDYHKFRLNRNSLFSTLKELAYNHPIVFCGYSISDENIRDLIFDVSEIKNERPKYVLVDPTLEKQDISYWSSNRFECIPLTFVQFMKSLGEELNDNMAKLSTAVKNTAITFKK
;
A
#
# COMPACT_ATOMS: atom_id res chain seq x y z
N MET A 1 -20.17 7.73 8.41
CA MET A 1 -19.30 8.35 9.43
C MET A 1 -19.05 7.46 10.67
N GLU A 2 -19.61 6.27 10.75
CA GLU A 2 -19.39 5.34 11.89
C GLU A 2 -18.05 4.55 11.85
N HIS A 3 -17.20 4.78 10.85
CA HIS A 3 -16.08 3.87 10.57
C HIS A 3 -14.69 4.44 10.87
N LEU A 4 -14.52 5.75 11.04
CA LEU A 4 -13.21 6.35 11.34
C LEU A 4 -13.15 6.73 12.82
N THR A 5 -12.31 6.06 13.59
CA THR A 5 -12.13 6.43 14.99
C THR A 5 -11.36 7.74 15.10
N GLU A 6 -11.64 8.50 16.17
CA GLU A 6 -10.91 9.72 16.50
C GLU A 6 -9.38 9.48 16.62
N TYR A 7 -9.00 8.32 17.14
CA TYR A 7 -7.59 7.91 17.22
C TYR A 7 -6.95 7.87 15.83
N LEU A 8 -7.55 7.15 14.88
CA LEU A 8 -7.02 7.01 13.52
C LEU A 8 -6.93 8.37 12.82
N LEU A 9 -8.00 9.17 12.91
CA LEU A 9 -8.04 10.49 12.31
C LEU A 9 -6.95 11.39 12.86
N ASN A 10 -6.74 11.40 14.18
CA ASN A 10 -5.66 12.16 14.82
C ASN A 10 -4.27 11.70 14.38
N GLN A 11 -4.02 10.40 14.25
CA GLN A 11 -2.73 9.90 13.76
C GLN A 11 -2.46 10.35 12.31
N ILE A 12 -3.47 10.31 11.45
CA ILE A 12 -3.36 10.77 10.06
C ILE A 12 -3.17 12.28 9.98
N LEU A 13 -3.95 13.08 10.72
CA LEU A 13 -3.83 14.53 10.77
C LEU A 13 -2.43 14.99 11.21
N ASN A 14 -1.83 14.27 12.15
CA ASN A 14 -0.48 14.55 12.64
C ASN A 14 0.64 14.02 11.72
N GLY A 15 0.30 13.38 10.59
CA GLY A 15 1.27 12.80 9.66
C GLY A 15 2.03 11.59 10.23
N ASN A 16 1.44 10.90 11.19
CA ASN A 16 2.06 9.77 11.89
C ASN A 16 1.69 8.40 11.31
N ALA A 17 0.67 8.31 10.44
CA ALA A 17 0.21 7.04 9.90
C ALA A 17 1.03 6.60 8.68
N ILE A 18 1.22 5.30 8.56
CA ILE A 18 1.74 4.62 7.37
C ILE A 18 0.56 4.11 6.56
N LEU A 19 0.50 4.42 5.26
CA LEU A 19 -0.49 3.85 4.35
C LEU A 19 0.12 2.62 3.68
N PHE A 20 -0.48 1.45 3.89
CA PHE A 20 -0.07 0.20 3.25
C PHE A 20 -1.11 -0.24 2.22
N LEU A 21 -0.72 -0.32 0.95
CA LEU A 21 -1.61 -0.65 -0.15
C LEU A 21 -1.36 -2.08 -0.66
N GLY A 22 -2.42 -2.85 -0.77
CA GLY A 22 -2.42 -4.15 -1.44
C GLY A 22 -3.17 -4.12 -2.76
N ALA A 23 -3.33 -5.28 -3.38
CA ALA A 23 -3.98 -5.45 -4.67
C ALA A 23 -5.42 -4.90 -4.71
N GLY A 24 -6.14 -4.97 -3.58
CA GLY A 24 -7.49 -4.41 -3.45
C GLY A 24 -7.56 -2.89 -3.66
N ALA A 25 -6.47 -2.16 -3.41
CA ALA A 25 -6.43 -0.72 -3.69
C ALA A 25 -6.45 -0.40 -5.19
N SER A 26 -5.99 -1.33 -6.03
CA SER A 26 -5.95 -1.17 -7.49
C SER A 26 -7.22 -1.70 -8.19
N LEU A 27 -8.13 -2.41 -7.50
CA LEU A 27 -9.25 -3.12 -8.12
C LEU A 27 -10.21 -2.22 -8.92
N GLU A 28 -10.45 -1.01 -8.45
CA GLU A 28 -11.32 -0.06 -9.14
C GLU A 28 -10.58 0.77 -10.22
N SER A 29 -9.27 0.51 -10.43
CA SER A 29 -8.47 1.15 -11.47
C SER A 29 -8.68 0.45 -12.81
N GLN A 30 -8.63 1.22 -13.89
CA GLN A 30 -8.69 0.70 -15.26
C GLN A 30 -7.88 1.57 -16.21
N SER A 31 -7.52 1.01 -17.37
CA SER A 31 -6.94 1.79 -18.48
C SER A 31 -8.01 2.74 -19.09
N GLU A 32 -7.57 3.74 -19.85
CA GLU A 32 -8.47 4.74 -20.46
C GLU A 32 -9.50 4.08 -21.39
N ASP A 33 -9.08 3.05 -22.12
CA ASP A 33 -9.93 2.28 -23.02
C ASP A 33 -10.75 1.18 -22.30
N GLY A 34 -10.57 1.01 -20.99
CA GLY A 34 -11.24 -0.01 -20.18
C GLY A 34 -10.78 -1.45 -20.41
N LYS A 35 -9.76 -1.66 -21.26
CA LYS A 35 -9.23 -2.97 -21.62
C LYS A 35 -8.54 -3.68 -20.45
N TYR A 36 -7.75 -2.95 -19.68
CA TYR A 36 -7.06 -3.46 -18.51
C TYR A 36 -7.73 -2.94 -17.25
N LYS A 37 -7.83 -3.83 -16.25
CA LYS A 37 -8.42 -3.52 -14.94
C LYS A 37 -7.50 -3.99 -13.83
N GLY A 38 -7.58 -3.33 -12.69
CA GLY A 38 -6.91 -3.79 -11.48
C GLY A 38 -7.31 -5.22 -11.13
N MET A 39 -6.38 -5.98 -10.56
CA MET A 39 -6.56 -7.41 -10.29
C MET A 39 -6.17 -7.75 -8.85
N THR A 40 -6.87 -8.71 -8.26
CA THR A 40 -6.42 -9.38 -7.04
C THR A 40 -5.24 -10.31 -7.34
N GLY A 41 -4.52 -10.75 -6.29
CA GLY A 41 -3.48 -11.77 -6.44
C GLY A 41 -4.02 -13.09 -7.07
N ASN A 42 -5.27 -13.47 -6.77
CA ASN A 42 -5.90 -14.65 -7.37
C ASN A 42 -6.18 -14.44 -8.86
N GLN A 43 -6.67 -13.27 -9.27
CA GLN A 43 -6.89 -12.96 -10.67
C GLN A 43 -5.58 -12.91 -11.47
N LEU A 44 -4.52 -12.32 -10.89
CA LEU A 44 -3.18 -12.36 -11.47
C LEU A 44 -2.66 -13.80 -11.62
N LYS A 45 -2.84 -14.63 -10.59
CA LYS A 45 -2.50 -16.05 -10.65
C LYS A 45 -3.22 -16.76 -11.80
N ASP A 46 -4.52 -16.54 -11.92
CA ASP A 46 -5.33 -17.18 -12.96
C ASP A 46 -4.91 -16.72 -14.36
N LEU A 47 -4.60 -15.44 -14.52
CA LEU A 47 -4.03 -14.89 -15.76
C LEU A 47 -2.69 -15.56 -16.14
N ILE A 48 -1.78 -15.73 -15.18
CA ILE A 48 -0.50 -16.42 -15.39
C ILE A 48 -0.74 -17.89 -15.77
N CYS A 49 -1.70 -18.56 -15.11
CA CYS A 49 -2.06 -19.93 -15.45
C CYS A 49 -2.61 -20.07 -16.88
N ASP A 50 -3.46 -19.14 -17.30
CA ASP A 50 -4.06 -19.18 -18.64
C ASP A 50 -3.00 -18.94 -19.72
N GLU A 51 -2.09 -17.98 -19.51
CA GLU A 51 -1.05 -17.63 -20.49
C GLU A 51 0.05 -18.67 -20.59
N PHE A 52 0.55 -19.22 -19.48
CA PHE A 52 1.76 -20.05 -19.47
C PHE A 52 1.54 -21.51 -19.11
N LEU A 53 0.42 -21.86 -18.46
CA LEU A 53 0.18 -23.22 -17.95
C LEU A 53 -1.05 -23.89 -18.56
N SER A 54 -1.55 -23.38 -19.70
CA SER A 54 -2.76 -23.88 -20.40
C SER A 54 -3.98 -23.99 -19.46
N GLY A 55 -4.14 -23.01 -18.56
CA GLY A 55 -5.24 -22.96 -17.59
C GLY A 55 -5.12 -23.91 -16.41
N LYS A 56 -4.01 -24.64 -16.29
CA LYS A 56 -3.77 -25.58 -15.17
C LYS A 56 -3.27 -24.84 -13.93
N SER A 57 -3.33 -25.51 -12.78
CA SER A 57 -2.79 -25.03 -11.49
C SER A 57 -3.52 -23.83 -10.86
N LYS A 58 -4.71 -23.45 -11.32
CA LYS A 58 -5.53 -22.38 -10.72
C LYS A 58 -5.91 -22.63 -9.25
N ASN A 59 -5.88 -23.88 -8.80
CA ASN A 59 -6.10 -24.27 -7.40
C ASN A 59 -4.85 -24.12 -6.50
N LYS A 60 -3.72 -23.70 -7.06
CA LYS A 60 -2.47 -23.47 -6.31
C LYS A 60 -2.34 -22.00 -5.90
N SER A 61 -1.39 -21.71 -5.00
CA SER A 61 -1.09 -20.34 -4.59
C SER A 61 -0.40 -19.54 -5.71
N LEU A 62 -0.50 -18.22 -5.68
CA LEU A 62 0.25 -17.34 -6.61
C LEU A 62 1.77 -17.59 -6.52
N SER A 63 2.28 -17.80 -5.31
CA SER A 63 3.69 -18.12 -5.09
C SER A 63 4.14 -19.37 -5.81
N TYR A 64 3.35 -20.44 -5.73
CA TYR A 64 3.62 -21.69 -6.45
C TYR A 64 3.57 -21.47 -7.97
N VAL A 65 2.50 -20.85 -8.47
CA VAL A 65 2.32 -20.58 -9.90
C VAL A 65 3.45 -19.71 -10.43
N GLY A 66 3.83 -18.66 -9.71
CA GLY A 66 4.94 -17.79 -10.07
C GLY A 66 6.28 -18.53 -10.17
N ALA A 67 6.56 -19.44 -9.21
CA ALA A 67 7.79 -20.24 -9.23
C ALA A 67 7.83 -21.18 -10.44
N VAL A 68 6.78 -21.99 -10.64
CA VAL A 68 6.69 -22.95 -11.74
C VAL A 68 6.75 -22.25 -13.10
N THR A 69 6.03 -21.14 -13.26
CA THR A 69 6.01 -20.41 -14.53
C THR A 69 7.37 -19.82 -14.88
N LYS A 70 8.10 -19.27 -13.89
CA LYS A 70 9.46 -18.74 -14.09
C LYS A 70 10.46 -19.85 -14.49
N ASP A 71 10.28 -21.04 -13.97
CA ASP A 71 11.09 -22.21 -14.34
C ASP A 71 10.83 -22.65 -15.79
N LEU A 72 9.58 -22.64 -16.21
CA LEU A 72 9.16 -23.08 -17.56
C LEU A 72 9.36 -22.02 -18.65
N ALA A 73 9.01 -20.77 -18.37
CA ALA A 73 8.94 -19.69 -19.36
C ALA A 73 9.96 -18.57 -19.12
N SER A 74 10.82 -18.69 -18.12
CA SER A 74 11.73 -17.64 -17.62
C SER A 74 11.01 -16.44 -16.98
N THR A 75 11.80 -15.54 -16.40
CA THR A 75 11.27 -14.39 -15.64
C THR A 75 10.73 -13.27 -16.54
N GLY A 76 11.38 -13.01 -17.69
CA GLY A 76 11.05 -11.89 -18.59
C GLY A 76 9.59 -11.92 -19.08
N PRO A 77 9.13 -12.98 -19.73
CA PRO A 77 7.73 -13.07 -20.21
C PRO A 77 6.68 -12.88 -19.12
N VAL A 78 6.93 -13.39 -17.90
CA VAL A 78 6.01 -13.21 -16.77
C VAL A 78 5.95 -11.74 -16.35
N HIS A 79 7.10 -11.07 -16.31
CA HIS A 79 7.16 -9.64 -16.00
C HIS A 79 6.51 -8.78 -17.08
N GLU A 80 6.68 -9.14 -18.35
CA GLU A 80 6.02 -8.46 -19.48
C GLU A 80 4.51 -8.60 -19.42
N LEU A 81 3.98 -9.80 -19.08
CA LEU A 81 2.56 -9.99 -18.87
C LEU A 81 2.01 -9.08 -17.77
N ILE A 82 2.70 -8.99 -16.62
CA ILE A 82 2.31 -8.13 -15.51
C ILE A 82 2.34 -6.65 -15.95
N ASN A 83 3.43 -6.23 -16.59
CA ASN A 83 3.57 -4.86 -17.10
C ASN A 83 2.45 -4.49 -18.06
N LYS A 84 2.15 -5.36 -19.03
CA LYS A 84 1.07 -5.17 -20.01
C LYS A 84 -0.29 -4.89 -19.35
N HIS A 85 -0.57 -5.56 -18.23
CA HIS A 85 -1.86 -5.45 -17.54
C HIS A 85 -1.91 -4.33 -16.49
N THR A 86 -0.77 -3.78 -16.09
CA THR A 86 -0.72 -2.81 -14.98
C THR A 86 -0.20 -1.43 -15.36
N SER A 87 0.63 -1.32 -16.41
CA SER A 87 1.27 -0.04 -16.79
C SER A 87 0.28 1.05 -17.24
N GLU A 88 -0.83 0.67 -17.87
CA GLU A 88 -1.83 1.62 -18.38
C GLU A 88 -2.95 1.94 -17.38
N LEU A 89 -2.96 1.32 -16.20
CA LEU A 89 -3.95 1.60 -15.19
C LEU A 89 -3.90 3.08 -14.75
N LEU A 90 -5.08 3.67 -14.59
CA LEU A 90 -5.25 5.04 -14.13
C LEU A 90 -5.63 5.09 -12.65
N PRO A 91 -5.13 6.10 -11.91
CA PRO A 91 -5.49 6.29 -10.52
C PRO A 91 -6.99 6.51 -10.34
N THR A 92 -7.59 5.86 -9.35
CA THR A 92 -8.96 6.12 -8.91
C THR A 92 -9.04 7.43 -8.12
N VAL A 93 -10.26 7.85 -7.77
CA VAL A 93 -10.47 8.98 -6.87
C VAL A 93 -9.82 8.73 -5.49
N GLY A 94 -9.77 7.48 -5.01
CA GLY A 94 -9.07 7.12 -3.78
C GLY A 94 -7.58 7.43 -3.86
N HIS A 95 -6.92 7.05 -4.95
CA HIS A 95 -5.50 7.38 -5.18
C HIS A 95 -5.28 8.90 -5.24
N SER A 96 -6.19 9.66 -5.85
CA SER A 96 -6.08 11.13 -5.98
C SER A 96 -6.17 11.88 -4.64
N ILE A 97 -6.60 11.22 -3.58
CA ILE A 97 -6.65 11.76 -2.22
C ILE A 97 -5.31 11.57 -1.49
N ILE A 98 -4.55 10.50 -1.82
CA ILE A 98 -3.27 10.21 -1.14
C ILE A 98 -2.32 11.42 -1.11
N PRO A 99 -2.05 12.15 -2.19
CA PRO A 99 -1.15 13.31 -2.18
C PRO A 99 -1.63 14.51 -1.35
N LYS A 100 -2.91 14.53 -0.96
CA LYS A 100 -3.54 15.59 -0.17
C LYS A 100 -3.44 15.36 1.34
N ILE A 101 -2.83 14.27 1.75
CA ILE A 101 -2.68 13.84 3.14
C ILE A 101 -1.19 13.71 3.44
N ARG A 102 -0.78 14.11 4.64
CA ARG A 102 0.58 13.87 5.12
C ARG A 102 0.67 12.45 5.65
N TRP A 103 1.56 11.66 5.06
CA TRP A 103 1.84 10.30 5.50
C TRP A 103 3.25 10.19 6.08
N LYS A 104 3.43 9.33 7.08
CA LYS A 104 4.78 8.99 7.57
C LYS A 104 5.58 8.22 6.53
N ALA A 105 4.91 7.27 5.89
CA ALA A 105 5.40 6.51 4.75
C ALA A 105 4.20 5.94 3.97
N ILE A 106 4.43 5.56 2.72
CA ILE A 106 3.52 4.73 1.94
C ILE A 106 4.27 3.44 1.64
N ALA A 107 3.66 2.29 1.87
CA ALA A 107 4.22 0.99 1.54
C ALA A 107 3.26 0.22 0.63
N THR A 108 3.77 -0.63 -0.24
CA THR A 108 2.93 -1.44 -1.10
C THR A 108 3.64 -2.72 -1.58
N THR A 109 2.86 -3.77 -1.75
CA THR A 109 3.26 -4.98 -2.48
C THR A 109 2.86 -4.95 -3.95
N ASN A 110 2.11 -3.92 -4.38
CA ASN A 110 1.65 -3.78 -5.76
C ASN A 110 2.80 -3.38 -6.70
N TYR A 111 2.79 -3.94 -7.89
CA TYR A 111 3.80 -3.68 -8.93
C TYR A 111 3.51 -2.41 -9.74
N ASP A 112 2.22 -1.99 -9.80
CA ASP A 112 1.75 -0.82 -10.56
C ASP A 112 2.34 0.51 -10.06
N GLU A 113 2.11 1.59 -10.81
CA GLU A 113 2.56 2.94 -10.49
C GLU A 113 1.38 3.89 -10.19
N LEU A 114 0.28 3.38 -9.63
CA LEU A 114 -0.92 4.18 -9.36
C LEU A 114 -0.68 5.31 -8.35
N VAL A 115 0.13 5.06 -7.32
CA VAL A 115 0.52 6.09 -6.34
C VAL A 115 1.38 7.16 -7.01
N GLU A 116 2.40 6.76 -7.77
CA GLU A 116 3.28 7.68 -8.48
C GLU A 116 2.50 8.55 -9.48
N LYS A 117 1.58 7.95 -10.25
CA LYS A 117 0.70 8.66 -11.16
C LYS A 117 -0.22 9.64 -10.43
N ALA A 118 -0.76 9.26 -9.27
CA ALA A 118 -1.61 10.14 -8.46
C ALA A 118 -0.84 11.37 -7.96
N TYR A 119 0.41 11.20 -7.52
CA TYR A 119 1.28 12.32 -7.14
C TYR A 119 1.63 13.21 -8.33
N LYS A 120 1.97 12.60 -9.48
CA LYS A 120 2.27 13.34 -10.72
C LYS A 120 1.08 14.18 -11.20
N ASN A 121 -0.14 13.66 -11.06
CA ASN A 121 -1.37 14.33 -11.47
C ASN A 121 -1.84 15.41 -10.49
N ASN A 122 -1.24 15.49 -9.29
CA ASN A 122 -1.58 16.49 -8.29
C ASN A 122 -0.65 17.70 -8.41
N SER A 123 -1.22 18.87 -8.70
CA SER A 123 -0.45 20.12 -8.88
C SER A 123 0.17 20.66 -7.57
N LYS A 124 -0.34 20.25 -6.40
CA LYS A 124 0.09 20.74 -5.08
C LYS A 124 0.05 19.61 -4.05
N PRO A 125 0.88 18.58 -4.18
CA PRO A 125 0.96 17.53 -3.17
C PRO A 125 1.53 18.11 -1.87
N ILE A 126 1.06 17.61 -0.72
CA ILE A 126 1.56 18.05 0.60
C ILE A 126 3.01 17.63 0.83
N GLN A 127 3.44 16.52 0.23
CA GLN A 127 4.80 15.98 0.31
C GLN A 127 5.29 15.57 -1.07
N ILE A 128 6.60 15.52 -1.25
CA ILE A 128 7.24 15.02 -2.47
C ILE A 128 7.38 13.50 -2.35
N LEU A 129 6.79 12.76 -3.28
CA LEU A 129 6.91 11.30 -3.30
C LEU A 129 8.33 10.88 -3.69
N LYS A 130 8.94 10.04 -2.86
CA LYS A 130 10.26 9.44 -3.10
C LYS A 130 10.15 7.92 -3.09
N ARG A 131 10.27 7.30 -4.27
CA ARG A 131 10.15 5.85 -4.41
C ARG A 131 11.43 5.14 -4.01
N ILE A 132 11.27 4.06 -3.26
CA ILE A 132 12.32 3.15 -2.82
C ILE A 132 11.91 1.73 -3.25
N VAL A 133 12.74 1.05 -4.03
CA VAL A 133 12.49 -0.30 -4.55
C VAL A 133 13.51 -1.31 -4.01
N GLY A 134 14.68 -0.84 -3.60
CA GLY A 134 15.76 -1.67 -3.06
C GLY A 134 16.79 -0.88 -2.29
N ASP A 135 17.75 -1.60 -1.75
CA ASP A 135 18.76 -1.07 -0.82
C ASP A 135 19.79 -0.13 -1.49
N ASN A 136 19.83 -0.11 -2.84
CA ASN A 136 20.66 0.84 -3.60
C ASN A 136 20.02 2.24 -3.70
N ASP A 137 18.75 2.39 -3.33
CA ASP A 137 18.12 3.71 -3.24
C ASP A 137 18.59 4.43 -1.96
N ASP A 138 18.67 5.75 -1.98
CA ASP A 138 19.17 6.55 -0.84
C ASP A 138 18.11 6.70 0.27
N ILE A 139 17.86 5.60 0.97
CA ILE A 139 16.81 5.48 2.00
C ILE A 139 17.01 6.52 3.10
N GLN A 140 18.23 6.71 3.61
CA GLN A 140 18.51 7.58 4.74
C GLN A 140 18.27 9.06 4.41
N SER A 141 18.69 9.51 3.22
CA SER A 141 18.41 10.87 2.76
C SER A 141 16.91 11.11 2.60
N ILE A 142 16.17 10.14 2.04
CA ILE A 142 14.73 10.24 1.86
C ILE A 142 13.99 10.31 3.21
N LEU A 143 14.39 9.49 4.18
CA LEU A 143 13.76 9.48 5.53
C LEU A 143 14.06 10.74 6.32
N SER A 144 15.17 11.42 6.03
CA SER A 144 15.58 12.67 6.69
C SER A 144 14.93 13.92 6.10
N ASP A 145 14.37 13.83 4.89
CA ASP A 145 13.69 14.96 4.23
C ASP A 145 12.26 15.12 4.76
N VAL A 146 12.02 16.16 5.54
CA VAL A 146 10.70 16.45 6.12
C VAL A 146 9.61 16.77 5.08
N ASN A 147 10.01 17.13 3.85
CA ASN A 147 9.09 17.41 2.76
C ASN A 147 8.83 16.16 1.88
N ALA A 148 9.58 15.08 2.08
CA ALA A 148 9.40 13.85 1.34
C ALA A 148 8.44 12.90 2.06
N VAL A 149 7.80 12.03 1.27
CA VAL A 149 7.16 10.82 1.74
C VAL A 149 7.80 9.62 1.02
N PRO A 150 8.40 8.66 1.75
CA PRO A 150 8.93 7.45 1.16
C PRO A 150 7.80 6.55 0.65
N LEU A 151 7.91 6.06 -0.59
CA LEU A 151 7.07 5.00 -1.15
C LEU A 151 7.89 3.71 -1.20
N LEU A 152 7.63 2.78 -0.29
CA LEU A 152 8.32 1.50 -0.16
C LEU A 152 7.66 0.45 -1.06
N LYS A 153 8.27 0.11 -2.20
CA LYS A 153 7.80 -0.89 -3.17
C LYS A 153 8.39 -2.27 -2.83
N LEU A 154 7.76 -2.97 -1.88
CA LEU A 154 8.31 -4.18 -1.26
C LEU A 154 8.52 -5.34 -2.22
N HIS A 155 7.64 -5.50 -3.21
CA HIS A 155 7.70 -6.58 -4.19
C HIS A 155 8.23 -6.15 -5.57
N GLY A 156 8.85 -4.96 -5.65
CA GLY A 156 9.36 -4.42 -6.90
C GLY A 156 8.37 -3.49 -7.60
N CYS A 157 8.76 -3.04 -8.79
CA CYS A 157 8.00 -2.06 -9.58
C CYS A 157 8.14 -2.34 -11.08
N ILE A 158 7.05 -2.20 -11.83
CA ILE A 158 7.06 -2.38 -13.29
C ILE A 158 8.01 -1.43 -14.02
N SER A 159 8.32 -0.28 -13.46
CA SER A 159 9.29 0.66 -14.04
C SER A 159 10.76 0.25 -13.87
N ARG A 160 11.04 -0.82 -13.13
CA ARG A 160 12.41 -1.36 -12.93
C ARG A 160 12.57 -2.80 -13.45
N LEU A 161 11.80 -3.23 -14.43
CA LEU A 161 11.87 -4.61 -14.97
C LEU A 161 13.23 -4.96 -15.58
N ASN A 162 13.99 -3.98 -16.03
CA ASN A 162 15.34 -4.16 -16.55
C ASN A 162 16.42 -4.30 -15.46
N ASP A 163 16.06 -4.08 -14.20
CA ASP A 163 16.97 -4.26 -13.07
C ASP A 163 16.92 -5.72 -12.59
N HIS A 164 17.88 -6.52 -13.03
CA HIS A 164 17.97 -7.93 -12.68
C HIS A 164 18.24 -8.19 -11.19
N GLN A 165 18.68 -7.18 -10.43
CA GLN A 165 18.88 -7.28 -8.99
C GLN A 165 17.58 -7.01 -8.19
N LEU A 166 16.61 -6.34 -8.83
CA LEU A 166 15.34 -5.94 -8.22
C LEU A 166 14.12 -6.43 -9.02
N PRO A 167 14.04 -7.73 -9.40
CA PRO A 167 12.90 -8.25 -10.14
C PRO A 167 11.61 -8.17 -9.31
N LEU A 168 10.46 -8.39 -9.97
CA LEU A 168 9.19 -8.54 -9.27
C LEU A 168 9.21 -9.82 -8.40
N ILE A 169 8.80 -9.69 -7.16
CA ILE A 169 8.64 -10.81 -6.22
C ILE A 169 7.27 -11.44 -6.42
N LEU A 170 7.21 -12.66 -6.89
CA LEU A 170 5.99 -13.44 -7.10
C LEU A 170 5.93 -14.67 -6.20
N SER A 171 7.10 -15.19 -5.79
CA SER A 171 7.21 -16.44 -5.05
C SER A 171 8.07 -16.30 -3.81
N SER A 172 7.91 -17.21 -2.86
CA SER A 172 8.80 -17.33 -1.69
C SER A 172 10.26 -17.53 -2.12
N HIS A 173 10.50 -18.23 -3.25
CA HIS A 173 11.84 -18.39 -3.79
C HIS A 173 12.44 -17.04 -4.24
N ASP A 174 11.65 -16.19 -4.94
CA ASP A 174 12.10 -14.84 -5.31
C ASP A 174 12.42 -14.02 -4.07
N TYR A 175 11.55 -14.11 -3.05
CA TYR A 175 11.76 -13.40 -1.79
C TYR A 175 13.10 -13.77 -1.17
N HIS A 176 13.41 -15.06 -1.03
CA HIS A 176 14.70 -15.51 -0.47
C HIS A 176 15.88 -15.08 -1.33
N LYS A 177 15.78 -15.25 -2.66
CA LYS A 177 16.85 -14.95 -3.60
C LYS A 177 17.22 -13.47 -3.64
N PHE A 178 16.22 -12.58 -3.58
CA PHE A 178 16.41 -11.14 -3.73
C PHE A 178 16.26 -10.37 -2.41
N ARG A 179 16.14 -11.07 -1.29
CA ARG A 179 16.04 -10.47 0.04
C ARG A 179 17.23 -9.58 0.36
N LEU A 180 18.44 -9.97 -0.03
CA LEU A 180 19.67 -9.22 0.25
C LEU A 180 19.66 -7.82 -0.32
N ASN A 181 18.96 -7.61 -1.45
CA ASN A 181 18.85 -6.31 -2.10
C ASN A 181 17.69 -5.46 -1.57
N ARG A 182 16.96 -5.93 -0.54
CA ARG A 182 15.78 -5.29 0.07
C ARG A 182 15.78 -5.36 1.59
N ASN A 183 16.89 -5.74 2.22
CA ASN A 183 16.96 -5.86 3.69
C ASN A 183 16.69 -4.52 4.38
N SER A 184 17.32 -3.45 3.89
CA SER A 184 17.13 -2.11 4.45
C SER A 184 15.70 -1.61 4.22
N LEU A 185 15.10 -1.94 3.07
CA LEU A 185 13.72 -1.59 2.74
C LEU A 185 12.72 -2.22 3.73
N PHE A 186 12.83 -3.53 4.00
CA PHE A 186 11.99 -4.23 4.97
C PHE A 186 12.28 -3.82 6.41
N SER A 187 13.55 -3.60 6.76
CA SER A 187 13.96 -3.12 8.08
C SER A 187 13.41 -1.72 8.35
N THR A 188 13.41 -0.85 7.35
CA THR A 188 12.80 0.48 7.43
C THR A 188 11.30 0.39 7.73
N LEU A 189 10.56 -0.46 7.01
CA LEU A 189 9.14 -0.66 7.29
C LEU A 189 8.93 -1.18 8.72
N LYS A 190 9.71 -2.16 9.16
CA LYS A 190 9.64 -2.75 10.50
C LYS A 190 9.89 -1.69 11.58
N GLU A 191 10.93 -0.87 11.43
CA GLU A 191 11.27 0.21 12.35
C GLU A 191 10.16 1.27 12.45
N LEU A 192 9.61 1.68 11.31
CA LEU A 192 8.48 2.60 11.28
C LEU A 192 7.24 2.01 11.96
N ALA A 193 6.95 0.73 11.74
CA ALA A 193 5.80 0.03 12.30
C ALA A 193 5.81 -0.04 13.83
N TYR A 194 6.99 0.00 14.48
CA TYR A 194 7.08 0.06 15.95
C TYR A 194 6.46 1.32 16.56
N ASN A 195 6.52 2.44 15.85
CA ASN A 195 6.18 3.75 16.41
C ASN A 195 4.96 4.39 15.72
N HIS A 196 4.56 3.88 14.56
CA HIS A 196 3.52 4.47 13.73
C HIS A 196 2.43 3.44 13.40
N PRO A 197 1.13 3.83 13.48
CA PRO A 197 0.05 2.96 13.05
C PRO A 197 0.15 2.71 11.53
N ILE A 198 -0.13 1.47 11.13
CA ILE A 198 -0.26 1.10 9.73
C ILE A 198 -1.74 1.00 9.38
N VAL A 199 -2.14 1.65 8.29
CA VAL A 199 -3.46 1.54 7.68
C VAL A 199 -3.34 0.65 6.45
N PHE A 200 -3.70 -0.61 6.58
CA PHE A 200 -3.73 -1.58 5.49
C PHE A 200 -5.00 -1.40 4.68
N CYS A 201 -4.88 -1.05 3.40
CA CYS A 201 -6.01 -0.88 2.49
C CYS A 201 -5.96 -1.87 1.34
N GLY A 202 -7.01 -2.68 1.19
CA GLY A 202 -7.09 -3.67 0.13
C GLY A 202 -5.98 -4.72 0.17
N TYR A 203 -5.54 -5.06 1.38
CA TYR A 203 -4.46 -6.02 1.64
C TYR A 203 -4.91 -7.05 2.67
N SER A 204 -4.99 -8.31 2.27
CA SER A 204 -5.51 -9.40 3.10
C SER A 204 -4.55 -9.90 4.20
N ILE A 205 -3.34 -9.34 4.29
CA ILE A 205 -2.27 -9.80 5.20
C ILE A 205 -2.01 -11.32 5.03
N SER A 206 -2.13 -11.80 3.80
CA SER A 206 -1.89 -13.21 3.45
C SER A 206 -0.43 -13.53 3.11
N ASP A 207 0.38 -12.51 2.85
CA ASP A 207 1.82 -12.66 2.62
C ASP A 207 2.53 -12.94 3.94
N GLU A 208 3.20 -14.10 4.02
CA GLU A 208 3.87 -14.56 5.24
C GLU A 208 4.95 -13.57 5.71
N ASN A 209 5.69 -12.95 4.80
CA ASN A 209 6.78 -12.04 5.15
C ASN A 209 6.27 -10.76 5.81
N ILE A 210 5.14 -10.23 5.32
CA ILE A 210 4.52 -9.05 5.94
C ILE A 210 3.82 -9.44 7.24
N ARG A 211 3.22 -10.63 7.29
CA ARG A 211 2.60 -11.16 8.51
C ARG A 211 3.63 -11.36 9.62
N ASP A 212 4.77 -11.96 9.30
CA ASP A 212 5.87 -12.14 10.25
C ASP A 212 6.40 -10.80 10.77
N LEU A 213 6.56 -9.81 9.87
CA LEU A 213 6.94 -8.45 10.28
C LEU A 213 5.95 -7.87 11.29
N ILE A 214 4.64 -8.02 11.05
CA ILE A 214 3.58 -7.52 11.95
C ILE A 214 3.63 -8.22 13.30
N PHE A 215 3.79 -9.54 13.33
CA PHE A 215 3.86 -10.32 14.57
C PHE A 215 5.15 -10.08 15.33
N ASP A 216 6.29 -9.98 14.68
CA ASP A 216 7.56 -9.59 15.29
C ASP A 216 7.45 -8.26 16.05
N VAL A 217 6.82 -7.25 15.41
CA VAL A 217 6.56 -5.96 16.07
C VAL A 217 5.65 -6.14 17.28
N SER A 218 4.68 -7.04 17.20
CA SER A 218 3.70 -7.28 18.28
C SER A 218 4.32 -7.97 19.51
N GLU A 219 5.28 -8.86 19.31
CA GLU A 219 5.94 -9.59 20.40
C GLU A 219 6.92 -8.71 21.18
N ILE A 220 7.61 -7.80 20.49
CA ILE A 220 8.67 -6.98 21.11
C ILE A 220 8.08 -5.82 21.91
N LYS A 221 6.93 -5.29 21.51
CA LYS A 221 6.33 -4.09 22.11
C LYS A 221 4.88 -4.32 22.51
N ASN A 222 4.64 -4.53 23.81
CA ASN A 222 3.29 -4.66 24.35
C ASN A 222 2.38 -3.46 24.09
N GLU A 223 2.96 -2.30 23.78
CA GLU A 223 2.27 -1.03 23.55
C GLU A 223 2.44 -0.50 22.11
N ARG A 224 2.59 -1.41 21.11
CA ARG A 224 2.64 -0.95 19.73
C ARG A 224 1.37 -0.16 19.35
N PRO A 225 1.44 0.77 18.37
CA PRO A 225 0.25 1.45 17.86
C PRO A 225 -0.81 0.45 17.39
N LYS A 226 -2.09 0.82 17.51
CA LYS A 226 -3.18 0.07 16.93
C LYS A 226 -3.10 0.18 15.41
N TYR A 227 -3.09 -0.94 14.70
CA TYR A 227 -3.14 -0.96 13.25
C TYR A 227 -4.57 -0.96 12.74
N VAL A 228 -4.77 -0.66 11.48
CA VAL A 228 -6.09 -0.60 10.86
C VAL A 228 -6.11 -1.50 9.63
N LEU A 229 -7.18 -2.28 9.49
CA LEU A 229 -7.41 -3.15 8.34
C LEU A 229 -8.68 -2.70 7.62
N VAL A 230 -8.53 -2.19 6.40
CA VAL A 230 -9.60 -1.73 5.54
C VAL A 230 -9.81 -2.76 4.43
N ASP A 231 -10.84 -3.57 4.56
CA ASP A 231 -11.17 -4.62 3.59
C ASP A 231 -12.69 -4.84 3.58
N PRO A 232 -13.39 -4.73 2.43
CA PRO A 232 -14.84 -4.89 2.35
C PRO A 232 -15.31 -6.33 2.57
N THR A 233 -14.40 -7.31 2.55
CA THR A 233 -14.73 -8.74 2.66
C THR A 233 -14.62 -9.28 4.08
N LEU A 234 -14.31 -8.44 5.07
CA LEU A 234 -14.17 -8.84 6.48
C LEU A 234 -15.48 -9.43 7.04
N GLU A 235 -15.42 -10.66 7.46
CA GLU A 235 -16.48 -11.35 8.18
C GLU A 235 -16.35 -11.19 9.70
N LYS A 236 -17.37 -11.57 10.46
CA LYS A 236 -17.35 -11.43 11.92
C LYS A 236 -16.18 -12.15 12.60
N GLN A 237 -15.80 -13.33 12.11
CA GLN A 237 -14.65 -14.07 12.62
C GLN A 237 -13.33 -13.35 12.35
N ASP A 238 -13.19 -12.73 11.17
CA ASP A 238 -11.98 -11.98 10.81
C ASP A 238 -11.82 -10.75 11.71
N ILE A 239 -12.93 -10.01 11.90
CA ILE A 239 -12.97 -8.84 12.79
C ILE A 239 -12.60 -9.26 14.23
N SER A 240 -13.14 -10.37 14.74
CA SER A 240 -12.81 -10.88 16.07
C SER A 240 -11.33 -11.23 16.20
N TYR A 241 -10.78 -11.95 15.22
CA TYR A 241 -9.37 -12.35 15.18
C TYR A 241 -8.43 -11.13 15.14
N TRP A 242 -8.68 -10.21 14.20
CA TRP A 242 -7.82 -9.04 14.05
C TRP A 242 -7.94 -8.05 15.22
N SER A 243 -9.13 -7.91 15.80
CA SER A 243 -9.33 -7.06 16.99
C SER A 243 -8.56 -7.59 18.19
N SER A 244 -8.51 -8.92 18.40
CA SER A 244 -7.70 -9.52 19.47
C SER A 244 -6.18 -9.32 19.23
N ASN A 245 -5.76 -9.06 18.00
CA ASN A 245 -4.39 -8.74 17.61
C ASN A 245 -4.13 -7.22 17.48
N ARG A 246 -4.92 -6.38 18.16
CA ARG A 246 -4.78 -4.91 18.19
C ARG A 246 -4.95 -4.25 16.80
N PHE A 247 -5.86 -4.77 15.99
CA PHE A 247 -6.31 -4.11 14.78
C PHE A 247 -7.68 -3.48 14.98
N GLU A 248 -7.91 -2.37 14.31
CA GLU A 248 -9.23 -1.81 14.03
C GLU A 248 -9.64 -2.24 12.63
N CYS A 249 -10.83 -2.83 12.50
CA CYS A 249 -11.32 -3.37 11.23
C CYS A 249 -12.40 -2.46 10.64
N ILE A 250 -12.22 -2.06 9.38
CA ILE A 250 -13.12 -1.15 8.67
C ILE A 250 -13.60 -1.87 7.40
N PRO A 251 -14.88 -2.28 7.29
CA PRO A 251 -15.41 -3.03 6.15
C PRO A 251 -15.77 -2.12 4.97
N LEU A 252 -14.77 -1.46 4.41
CA LEU A 252 -14.89 -0.55 3.26
C LEU A 252 -13.90 -0.94 2.15
N THR A 253 -14.24 -0.57 0.90
CA THR A 253 -13.24 -0.59 -0.18
C THR A 253 -12.21 0.53 0.05
N PHE A 254 -11.04 0.41 -0.61
CA PHE A 254 -10.03 1.47 -0.59
C PHE A 254 -10.60 2.83 -1.02
N VAL A 255 -11.40 2.85 -2.08
CA VAL A 255 -11.97 4.10 -2.60
C VAL A 255 -12.99 4.70 -1.63
N GLN A 256 -13.84 3.88 -1.01
CA GLN A 256 -14.79 4.33 0.00
C GLN A 256 -14.08 4.91 1.23
N PHE A 257 -13.09 4.18 1.74
CA PHE A 257 -12.29 4.63 2.88
C PHE A 257 -11.58 5.97 2.60
N MET A 258 -10.90 6.09 1.47
CA MET A 258 -10.19 7.32 1.12
C MET A 258 -11.14 8.51 0.90
N LYS A 259 -12.33 8.30 0.35
CA LYS A 259 -13.36 9.35 0.24
C LYS A 259 -13.81 9.82 1.62
N SER A 260 -14.19 8.91 2.49
CA SER A 260 -14.60 9.24 3.88
C SER A 260 -13.51 9.99 4.62
N LEU A 261 -12.25 9.56 4.47
CA LEU A 261 -11.10 10.23 5.06
C LEU A 261 -10.92 11.65 4.50
N GLY A 262 -11.06 11.83 3.20
CA GLY A 262 -10.96 13.14 2.55
C GLY A 262 -12.05 14.12 3.00
N GLU A 263 -13.26 13.65 3.22
CA GLU A 263 -14.38 14.44 3.74
C GLU A 263 -14.12 14.88 5.18
N GLU A 264 -13.72 13.97 6.07
CA GLU A 264 -13.39 14.27 7.46
C GLU A 264 -12.22 15.28 7.59
N LEU A 265 -11.21 15.17 6.74
CA LEU A 265 -10.10 16.12 6.71
C LEU A 265 -10.55 17.52 6.29
N ASN A 266 -11.42 17.63 5.28
CA ASN A 266 -11.97 18.91 4.84
C ASN A 266 -12.83 19.56 5.92
N ASP A 267 -13.66 18.79 6.62
CA ASP A 267 -14.51 19.28 7.72
C ASP A 267 -13.67 19.77 8.90
N ASN A 268 -12.61 19.06 9.26
CA ASN A 268 -11.71 19.50 10.33
C ASN A 268 -10.95 20.77 9.96
N MET A 269 -10.49 20.91 8.72
CA MET A 269 -9.86 22.14 8.24
C MET A 269 -10.84 23.33 8.25
N ALA A 270 -12.09 23.13 7.88
CA ALA A 270 -13.13 24.15 7.93
C ALA A 270 -13.42 24.61 9.37
N LYS A 271 -13.51 23.66 10.33
CA LYS A 271 -13.68 23.96 11.78
C LYS A 271 -12.52 24.77 12.33
N LEU A 272 -11.27 24.39 12.03
CA LEU A 272 -10.07 25.12 12.44
C LEU A 272 -10.03 26.53 11.86
N SER A 273 -10.34 26.72 10.58
CA SER A 273 -10.41 28.03 9.95
C SER A 273 -11.46 28.94 10.59
N THR A 274 -12.61 28.41 10.98
CA THR A 274 -13.67 29.14 11.66
C THR A 274 -13.25 29.53 13.08
N ALA A 275 -12.60 28.62 13.83
CA ALA A 275 -12.09 28.88 15.16
C ALA A 275 -11.03 29.99 15.16
N VAL A 276 -10.10 29.96 14.21
CA VAL A 276 -9.05 31.00 14.06
C VAL A 276 -9.67 32.37 13.74
N LYS A 277 -10.67 32.42 12.87
CA LYS A 277 -11.38 33.68 12.56
C LYS A 277 -12.10 34.24 13.78
N ASN A 278 -12.78 33.40 14.56
CA ASN A 278 -13.47 33.83 15.77
C ASN A 278 -12.50 34.35 16.85
N THR A 279 -11.34 33.69 17.03
CA THR A 279 -10.30 34.11 17.94
C THR A 279 -9.72 35.47 17.52
N ALA A 280 -9.44 35.65 16.22
CA ALA A 280 -8.92 36.92 15.69
C ALA A 280 -9.89 38.11 15.86
N ILE A 281 -11.20 37.84 15.85
CA ILE A 281 -12.25 38.84 16.11
C ILE A 281 -12.27 39.22 17.61
N THR A 282 -12.03 38.28 18.49
CA THR A 282 -12.02 38.51 19.95
C THR A 282 -10.82 39.35 20.40
N PHE A 283 -9.67 39.26 19.73
CA PHE A 283 -8.48 40.06 19.99
C PHE A 283 -8.53 41.49 19.41
N LYS A 284 -9.55 41.82 18.58
CA LYS A 284 -9.75 43.18 18.00
C LYS A 284 -10.80 44.00 18.73
N LYS A 285 -11.37 43.50 19.79
CA LYS A 285 -12.24 44.23 20.74
C LYS A 285 -11.48 44.52 22.02
#